data_dcf8574c58d8dc91f75468a5fc6298a8
#
_entry.id   dcf8574c58d8dc91f75468a5fc6298a8
#
_cell.length_a   1.000
_cell.length_b   1.000
_cell.length_c   1.000
_cell.angle_alpha   90.00
_cell.angle_beta   90.00
_cell.angle_gamma   90.00
#
_symmetry.space_group_name_H-M   'P 1'
#
loop_
_entity.id
_entity.type
_entity.pdbx_description
1 polymer ?
#
loop_
_entity_poly.entity_id
_entity_poly.type
_entity_poly.pdbx_seq_one_letter_code
_entity_poly.pdbx_strand_id
1 'polypeptide(L)'
;MDKLVVNGAKELSGSVEISGAKNAVLPLMAATLLTEGEHTINRVPDLKDTRTFLNLLEMLGAKSTYNNGDLLVDSSTINSVEAPYDLVKTMRASFYVMGPLLGRFGEARVSLPGGCAWGPRPVDYHLKGFEKLGAEIILEKGYIIARAKKLKGAQIHFDIPSVGATANILMASVLAEGKTQITNAAIEPHIVQLCKVLNEMGAHIEGVGSNILFVNGVEKLSPMKVETIPDMIEAGTFLIAGATLGNITLKKVDPTHLNIVIRKLEQAGCELVVNDNSITVNKCDKLQPVDMTTDVHPGFPTDLQAQWVALMSVANGSSHITDTIYHDRFAHVPELIRLGADISLNKNMALIRGPKKLKGAQVMSTDIRAS
;
A
#
# COMPACT_ATOMS: atom_id res chain seq x y z
N MET A 1 26.94 -3.12 -1.68
CA MET A 1 25.76 -2.39 -2.20
C MET A 1 25.54 -2.85 -3.62
N ASP A 2 24.36 -3.31 -3.92
CA ASP A 2 24.01 -3.67 -5.29
C ASP A 2 23.94 -2.40 -6.15
N LYS A 3 24.29 -2.52 -7.41
CA LYS A 3 24.36 -1.41 -8.36
C LYS A 3 23.60 -1.76 -9.62
N LEU A 4 22.67 -0.90 -10.02
CA LEU A 4 22.02 -0.94 -11.32
C LEU A 4 22.69 0.04 -12.27
N VAL A 5 22.96 -0.39 -13.49
CA VAL A 5 23.43 0.49 -14.57
C VAL A 5 22.31 0.62 -15.59
N VAL A 6 21.74 1.83 -15.70
CA VAL A 6 20.67 2.13 -16.63
C VAL A 6 21.21 2.91 -17.80
N ASN A 7 21.10 2.34 -19.02
CA ASN A 7 21.36 3.05 -20.26
C ASN A 7 20.05 3.71 -20.71
N GLY A 8 20.05 5.03 -20.81
CA GLY A 8 18.86 5.78 -21.17
C GLY A 8 18.33 5.38 -22.56
N ALA A 9 17.03 5.11 -22.65
CA ALA A 9 16.35 4.89 -23.91
C ALA A 9 15.92 6.21 -24.54
N LYS A 10 15.88 6.25 -25.88
CA LYS A 10 15.33 7.40 -26.62
C LYS A 10 13.80 7.33 -26.68
N GLU A 11 13.28 6.14 -26.68
CA GLU A 11 11.85 5.82 -26.80
C GLU A 11 11.55 4.50 -26.07
N LEU A 12 10.38 4.45 -25.45
CA LEU A 12 9.79 3.24 -24.88
C LEU A 12 8.55 2.88 -25.69
N SER A 13 8.39 1.61 -26.03
CA SER A 13 7.16 1.12 -26.68
C SER A 13 6.88 -0.31 -26.29
N GLY A 14 5.59 -0.67 -26.23
CA GLY A 14 5.17 -2.02 -25.93
C GLY A 14 4.02 -2.10 -24.95
N SER A 15 3.82 -3.29 -24.39
CA SER A 15 2.78 -3.52 -23.40
C SER A 15 3.32 -4.21 -22.14
N VAL A 16 2.75 -3.84 -21.00
CA VAL A 16 3.06 -4.39 -19.67
C VAL A 16 1.78 -4.92 -19.04
N GLU A 17 1.82 -6.14 -18.53
CA GLU A 17 0.76 -6.64 -17.63
C GLU A 17 1.08 -6.18 -16.21
N ILE A 18 0.14 -5.45 -15.61
CA ILE A 18 0.33 -4.92 -14.25
C ILE A 18 0.22 -6.05 -13.22
N SER A 19 1.16 -6.10 -12.30
CA SER A 19 1.24 -7.10 -11.22
C SER A 19 0.10 -6.92 -10.20
N GLY A 20 -0.06 -7.91 -9.32
CA GLY A 20 -0.91 -7.76 -8.15
C GLY A 20 -0.36 -6.70 -7.18
N ALA A 21 -1.25 -5.94 -6.56
CA ALA A 21 -0.87 -4.83 -5.69
C ALA A 21 -0.21 -5.32 -4.39
N LYS A 22 1.04 -4.88 -4.14
CA LYS A 22 1.73 -5.14 -2.87
C LYS A 22 0.89 -4.74 -1.66
N ASN A 23 0.29 -3.57 -1.71
CA ASN A 23 -0.48 -3.02 -0.60
C ASN A 23 -1.81 -3.77 -0.38
N ALA A 24 -2.28 -4.53 -1.37
CA ALA A 24 -3.46 -5.40 -1.23
C ALA A 24 -3.08 -6.79 -0.73
N VAL A 25 -2.02 -7.39 -1.27
CA VAL A 25 -1.66 -8.77 -0.93
C VAL A 25 -1.25 -8.92 0.53
N LEU A 26 -0.54 -7.95 1.13
CA LEU A 26 -0.08 -8.07 2.51
C LEU A 26 -1.23 -8.17 3.54
N PRO A 27 -2.28 -7.32 3.52
CA PRO A 27 -3.43 -7.54 4.40
C PRO A 27 -4.24 -8.79 4.04
N LEU A 28 -4.29 -9.25 2.77
CA LEU A 28 -4.90 -10.53 2.42
C LEU A 28 -4.14 -11.71 3.00
N MET A 29 -2.80 -11.69 2.95
CA MET A 29 -1.96 -12.70 3.61
C MET A 29 -2.18 -12.70 5.13
N ALA A 30 -2.32 -11.54 5.77
CA ALA A 30 -2.65 -11.46 7.20
C ALA A 30 -4.05 -12.04 7.49
N ALA A 31 -5.02 -11.80 6.63
CA ALA A 31 -6.39 -12.30 6.79
C ALA A 31 -6.50 -13.84 6.75
N THR A 32 -5.49 -14.54 6.18
CA THR A 32 -5.44 -16.03 6.26
C THR A 32 -5.38 -16.54 7.70
N LEU A 33 -4.89 -15.74 8.63
CA LEU A 33 -4.82 -16.09 10.06
C LEU A 33 -6.18 -16.10 10.77
N LEU A 34 -7.23 -15.53 10.16
CA LEU A 34 -8.56 -15.39 10.80
C LEU A 34 -9.31 -16.70 10.94
N THR A 35 -9.00 -17.71 10.13
CA THR A 35 -9.70 -19.01 10.16
C THR A 35 -8.74 -20.14 9.79
N GLU A 36 -9.12 -21.38 10.15
CA GLU A 36 -8.40 -22.59 9.74
C GLU A 36 -8.73 -22.95 8.29
N GLY A 37 -7.79 -23.62 7.63
CA GLY A 37 -7.97 -24.18 6.31
C GLY A 37 -6.99 -23.64 5.27
N GLU A 38 -7.17 -24.09 4.03
CA GLU A 38 -6.35 -23.75 2.91
C GLU A 38 -6.91 -22.52 2.17
N HIS A 39 -6.13 -21.46 2.12
CA HIS A 39 -6.43 -20.22 1.42
C HIS A 39 -5.68 -20.15 0.10
N THR A 40 -6.32 -19.60 -0.93
CA THR A 40 -5.72 -19.36 -2.23
C THR A 40 -5.71 -17.86 -2.53
N ILE A 41 -4.52 -17.32 -2.80
CA ILE A 41 -4.35 -15.94 -3.25
C ILE A 41 -3.60 -15.97 -4.58
N ASN A 42 -4.26 -15.54 -5.65
CA ASN A 42 -3.67 -15.46 -6.97
C ASN A 42 -3.11 -14.05 -7.26
N ARG A 43 -2.22 -13.97 -8.24
CA ARG A 43 -1.58 -12.73 -8.67
C ARG A 43 -0.79 -12.05 -7.55
N VAL A 44 -0.11 -12.83 -6.74
CA VAL A 44 0.79 -12.36 -5.69
C VAL A 44 2.11 -11.92 -6.33
N PRO A 45 2.55 -10.65 -6.17
CA PRO A 45 3.82 -10.21 -6.74
C PRO A 45 5.01 -10.82 -5.99
N ASP A 46 6.05 -11.20 -6.73
CA ASP A 46 7.31 -11.72 -6.15
C ASP A 46 8.18 -10.56 -5.67
N LEU A 47 7.95 -10.12 -4.45
CA LEU A 47 8.65 -9.01 -3.81
C LEU A 47 9.31 -9.46 -2.50
N LYS A 48 10.32 -8.70 -2.06
CA LYS A 48 10.95 -8.93 -0.75
C LYS A 48 9.91 -8.90 0.38
N ASP A 49 8.95 -7.98 0.32
CA ASP A 49 7.89 -7.83 1.34
C ASP A 49 7.00 -9.07 1.37
N THR A 50 6.57 -9.61 0.22
CA THR A 50 5.73 -10.81 0.16
C THR A 50 6.47 -12.02 0.69
N ARG A 51 7.74 -12.20 0.34
CA ARG A 51 8.61 -13.27 0.87
C ARG A 51 8.82 -13.15 2.38
N THR A 52 9.06 -11.92 2.88
CA THR A 52 9.19 -11.68 4.33
C THR A 52 7.90 -11.99 5.08
N PHE A 53 6.74 -11.65 4.49
CA PHE A 53 5.45 -11.97 5.10
C PHE A 53 5.16 -13.48 5.09
N LEU A 54 5.54 -14.19 4.03
CA LEU A 54 5.46 -15.66 4.00
C LEU A 54 6.27 -16.29 5.14
N ASN A 55 7.53 -15.87 5.30
CA ASN A 55 8.37 -16.34 6.40
C ASN A 55 7.72 -16.06 7.78
N LEU A 56 7.03 -14.92 7.92
CA LEU A 56 6.31 -14.61 9.16
C LEU A 56 5.14 -15.57 9.37
N LEU A 57 4.32 -15.86 8.35
CA LEU A 57 3.23 -16.82 8.45
C LEU A 57 3.73 -18.23 8.81
N GLU A 58 4.84 -18.67 8.20
CA GLU A 58 5.47 -19.96 8.49
C GLU A 58 6.01 -20.02 9.93
N MET A 59 6.60 -18.93 10.44
CA MET A 59 7.02 -18.84 11.85
C MET A 59 5.84 -18.88 12.83
N LEU A 60 4.66 -18.40 12.42
CA LEU A 60 3.44 -18.52 13.19
C LEU A 60 2.86 -19.94 13.13
N GLY A 61 3.38 -20.81 12.27
CA GLY A 61 2.99 -22.20 12.12
C GLY A 61 2.13 -22.51 10.89
N ALA A 62 1.91 -21.54 9.98
CA ALA A 62 1.25 -21.83 8.70
C ALA A 62 2.16 -22.65 7.79
N LYS A 63 1.56 -23.38 6.83
CA LYS A 63 2.29 -23.96 5.70
C LYS A 63 1.98 -23.15 4.45
N SER A 64 2.98 -22.84 3.66
CA SER A 64 2.77 -22.07 2.43
C SER A 64 3.43 -22.70 1.21
N THR A 65 2.84 -22.48 0.05
CA THR A 65 3.42 -22.83 -1.25
C THR A 65 3.20 -21.65 -2.20
N TYR A 66 4.29 -21.13 -2.76
CA TYR A 66 4.27 -20.04 -3.72
C TYR A 66 4.79 -20.51 -5.06
N ASN A 67 4.01 -20.34 -6.13
CA ASN A 67 4.39 -20.73 -7.49
C ASN A 67 3.86 -19.70 -8.50
N ASN A 68 4.74 -18.97 -9.15
CA ASN A 68 4.45 -18.04 -10.24
C ASN A 68 3.26 -17.08 -10.00
N GLY A 69 3.13 -16.54 -8.80
CA GLY A 69 2.06 -15.63 -8.44
C GLY A 69 0.86 -16.29 -7.77
N ASP A 70 0.80 -17.62 -7.72
CA ASP A 70 -0.21 -18.36 -6.98
C ASP A 70 0.33 -18.74 -5.60
N LEU A 71 -0.36 -18.32 -4.57
CA LEU A 71 -0.04 -18.59 -3.17
C LEU A 71 -1.13 -19.43 -2.52
N LEU A 72 -0.73 -20.57 -1.97
CA LEU A 72 -1.52 -21.39 -1.06
C LEU A 72 -1.01 -21.19 0.36
N VAL A 73 -1.91 -20.97 1.32
CA VAL A 73 -1.60 -20.87 2.75
C VAL A 73 -2.54 -21.76 3.53
N ASP A 74 -2.01 -22.77 4.18
CA ASP A 74 -2.74 -23.58 5.17
C ASP A 74 -2.49 -23.03 6.57
N SER A 75 -3.50 -22.43 7.17
CA SER A 75 -3.49 -21.84 8.51
C SER A 75 -4.05 -22.75 9.61
N SER A 76 -4.25 -24.05 9.31
CA SER A 76 -4.75 -25.03 10.29
C SER A 76 -3.73 -25.35 11.38
N THR A 77 -2.45 -25.17 11.11
CA THR A 77 -1.34 -25.53 11.98
C THR A 77 -0.71 -24.35 12.74
N ILE A 78 -1.37 -23.19 12.75
CA ILE A 78 -0.92 -22.03 13.53
C ILE A 78 -0.80 -22.41 15.00
N ASN A 79 0.39 -22.20 15.57
CA ASN A 79 0.76 -22.58 16.94
C ASN A 79 1.49 -21.48 17.71
N SER A 80 1.70 -20.31 17.10
CA SER A 80 2.33 -19.15 17.71
C SER A 80 1.52 -17.88 17.44
N VAL A 81 1.54 -16.97 18.41
CA VAL A 81 0.93 -15.63 18.30
C VAL A 81 2.00 -14.52 18.38
N GLU A 82 3.27 -14.89 18.25
CA GLU A 82 4.40 -13.97 18.35
C GLU A 82 5.04 -13.66 16.99
N ALA A 83 5.05 -12.38 16.62
CA ALA A 83 5.80 -11.85 15.49
C ALA A 83 7.13 -11.23 16.01
N PRO A 84 8.28 -11.89 15.77
CA PRO A 84 9.55 -11.53 16.39
C PRO A 84 10.18 -10.29 15.76
N TYR A 85 11.04 -9.61 16.54
CA TYR A 85 11.76 -8.39 16.14
C TYR A 85 12.50 -8.52 14.80
N ASP A 86 13.18 -9.64 14.56
CA ASP A 86 14.03 -9.82 13.37
C ASP A 86 13.23 -9.75 12.04
N LEU A 87 11.99 -10.15 12.03
CA LEU A 87 11.10 -9.99 10.87
C LEU A 87 10.40 -8.62 10.85
N VAL A 88 9.85 -8.20 11.99
CA VAL A 88 9.08 -6.94 12.06
C VAL A 88 9.95 -5.72 11.77
N LYS A 89 11.23 -5.71 12.18
CA LYS A 89 12.18 -4.61 11.86
C LYS A 89 12.44 -4.43 10.37
N THR A 90 12.31 -5.50 9.59
CA THR A 90 12.60 -5.48 8.14
C THR A 90 11.40 -5.09 7.31
N MET A 91 10.18 -5.30 7.84
CA MET A 91 8.94 -5.02 7.14
C MET A 91 7.84 -4.59 8.11
N ARG A 92 7.48 -3.32 8.04
CA ARG A 92 6.44 -2.77 8.91
C ARG A 92 5.06 -3.42 8.74
N ALA A 93 4.73 -3.87 7.52
CA ALA A 93 3.47 -4.56 7.24
C ALA A 93 3.28 -5.84 8.07
N SER A 94 4.36 -6.37 8.69
CA SER A 94 4.27 -7.44 9.68
C SER A 94 3.30 -7.12 10.82
N PHE A 95 3.04 -5.84 11.08
CA PHE A 95 2.08 -5.41 12.09
C PHE A 95 0.62 -5.79 11.76
N TYR A 96 0.32 -6.11 10.48
CA TYR A 96 -1.01 -6.58 10.07
C TYR A 96 -1.45 -7.89 10.75
N VAL A 97 -0.52 -8.72 11.22
CA VAL A 97 -0.89 -9.99 11.89
C VAL A 97 -1.57 -9.76 13.25
N MET A 98 -1.42 -8.57 13.83
CA MET A 98 -1.92 -8.29 15.19
C MET A 98 -3.44 -8.40 15.29
N GLY A 99 -4.18 -7.83 14.34
CA GLY A 99 -5.65 -7.88 14.31
C GLY A 99 -6.19 -9.30 14.22
N PRO A 100 -5.80 -10.09 13.22
CA PRO A 100 -6.29 -11.46 13.08
C PRO A 100 -5.84 -12.39 14.22
N LEU A 101 -4.61 -12.28 14.72
CA LEU A 101 -4.17 -13.07 15.87
C LEU A 101 -4.99 -12.75 17.12
N LEU A 102 -5.20 -11.48 17.42
CA LEU A 102 -6.02 -11.05 18.54
C LEU A 102 -7.48 -11.49 18.37
N GLY A 103 -8.04 -11.37 17.16
CA GLY A 103 -9.42 -11.77 16.87
C GLY A 103 -9.67 -13.27 17.02
N ARG A 104 -8.74 -14.12 16.52
CA ARG A 104 -8.88 -15.58 16.52
C ARG A 104 -8.40 -16.22 17.81
N PHE A 105 -7.25 -15.80 18.35
CA PHE A 105 -6.60 -16.48 19.48
C PHE A 105 -6.74 -15.71 20.81
N GLY A 106 -7.28 -14.49 20.79
CA GLY A 106 -7.40 -13.65 21.99
C GLY A 106 -6.07 -13.08 22.48
N GLU A 107 -4.97 -13.37 21.81
CA GLU A 107 -3.63 -12.84 22.12
C GLU A 107 -2.83 -12.59 20.85
N ALA A 108 -2.07 -11.49 20.85
CA ALA A 108 -1.07 -11.20 19.85
C ALA A 108 0.14 -10.55 20.50
N ARG A 109 1.34 -10.99 20.15
CA ARG A 109 2.60 -10.42 20.60
C ARG A 109 3.43 -10.00 19.38
N VAL A 110 3.53 -8.72 19.13
CA VAL A 110 4.20 -8.19 17.94
C VAL A 110 5.29 -7.22 18.36
N SER A 111 6.50 -7.38 17.84
CA SER A 111 7.58 -6.43 18.09
C SER A 111 7.18 -5.04 17.62
N LEU A 112 7.60 -4.01 18.34
CA LEU A 112 7.47 -2.63 17.84
C LEU A 112 8.15 -2.53 16.46
N PRO A 113 7.46 -1.99 15.45
CA PRO A 113 8.07 -1.81 14.15
C PRO A 113 9.23 -0.82 14.28
N GLY A 114 10.40 -1.17 13.74
CA GLY A 114 11.54 -0.28 13.64
C GLY A 114 11.19 1.01 12.91
N GLY A 115 11.95 2.07 13.10
CA GLY A 115 11.82 3.32 12.37
C GLY A 115 11.99 3.06 10.87
N CYS A 116 11.12 3.64 10.06
CA CYS A 116 11.33 3.70 8.61
C CYS A 116 12.20 4.92 8.28
N ALA A 117 12.88 4.94 7.14
CA ALA A 117 13.64 6.10 6.64
C ALA A 117 12.82 7.43 6.62
N TRP A 118 11.49 7.32 6.70
CA TRP A 118 10.51 8.42 6.68
C TRP A 118 10.03 8.86 8.08
N GLY A 119 10.75 8.48 9.14
CA GLY A 119 10.41 8.86 10.51
C GLY A 119 9.51 7.88 11.26
N PRO A 120 9.15 8.21 12.52
CA PRO A 120 8.28 7.37 13.32
C PRO A 120 6.90 7.29 12.68
N ARG A 121 6.43 6.09 12.49
CA ARG A 121 5.05 5.84 12.06
C ARG A 121 4.28 5.33 13.27
N PRO A 122 3.44 6.14 13.87
CA PRO A 122 2.75 5.77 15.08
C PRO A 122 1.82 4.58 14.80
N VAL A 123 1.82 3.62 15.71
CA VAL A 123 0.85 2.50 15.73
C VAL A 123 -0.30 2.79 16.71
N ASP A 124 -0.37 4.02 17.22
CA ASP A 124 -1.32 4.45 18.23
C ASP A 124 -2.78 4.25 17.82
N TYR A 125 -3.15 4.50 16.55
CA TYR A 125 -4.50 4.22 16.05
C TYR A 125 -4.86 2.74 16.11
N HIS A 126 -3.89 1.85 15.84
CA HIS A 126 -4.10 0.42 15.98
C HIS A 126 -4.37 0.06 17.45
N LEU A 127 -3.50 0.53 18.36
CA LEU A 127 -3.59 0.21 19.78
C LEU A 127 -4.86 0.76 20.40
N LYS A 128 -5.18 2.04 20.18
CA LYS A 128 -6.43 2.65 20.63
C LYS A 128 -7.67 1.92 20.09
N GLY A 129 -7.62 1.45 18.83
CA GLY A 129 -8.69 0.67 18.25
C GLY A 129 -8.86 -0.69 18.93
N PHE A 130 -7.78 -1.41 19.24
CA PHE A 130 -7.84 -2.66 19.98
C PHE A 130 -8.32 -2.47 21.43
N GLU A 131 -7.87 -1.42 22.12
CA GLU A 131 -8.37 -1.06 23.45
C GLU A 131 -9.88 -0.77 23.43
N LYS A 132 -10.38 -0.08 22.40
CA LYS A 132 -11.83 0.14 22.21
C LYS A 132 -12.59 -1.16 22.01
N LEU A 133 -11.99 -2.13 21.31
CA LEU A 133 -12.55 -3.49 21.18
C LEU A 133 -12.43 -4.33 22.46
N GLY A 134 -11.85 -3.77 23.54
CA GLY A 134 -11.74 -4.41 24.84
C GLY A 134 -10.46 -5.22 25.05
N ALA A 135 -9.43 -5.01 24.25
CA ALA A 135 -8.12 -5.61 24.49
C ALA A 135 -7.33 -4.83 25.54
N GLU A 136 -6.61 -5.56 26.39
CA GLU A 136 -5.53 -5.01 27.22
C GLU A 136 -4.26 -4.90 26.38
N ILE A 137 -3.62 -3.74 26.41
CA ILE A 137 -2.37 -3.49 25.68
C ILE A 137 -1.23 -3.31 26.66
N ILE A 138 -0.18 -4.11 26.52
CA ILE A 138 1.02 -4.10 27.35
C ILE A 138 2.22 -3.84 26.46
N LEU A 139 3.08 -2.89 26.85
CA LEU A 139 4.36 -2.63 26.20
C LEU A 139 5.48 -3.22 27.07
N GLU A 140 6.11 -4.28 26.61
CA GLU A 140 7.15 -4.96 27.37
C GLU A 140 8.32 -5.38 26.47
N LYS A 141 9.55 -5.01 26.84
CA LYS A 141 10.81 -5.41 26.19
C LYS A 141 10.79 -5.18 24.64
N GLY A 142 10.19 -4.09 24.20
CA GLY A 142 10.11 -3.75 22.78
C GLY A 142 9.01 -4.49 22.02
N TYR A 143 8.12 -5.20 22.73
CA TYR A 143 6.94 -5.84 22.16
C TYR A 143 5.67 -5.13 22.59
N ILE A 144 4.69 -5.13 21.69
CA ILE A 144 3.30 -4.85 21.97
C ILE A 144 2.61 -6.19 22.17
N ILE A 145 2.01 -6.36 23.35
CA ILE A 145 1.22 -7.54 23.70
C ILE A 145 -0.22 -7.07 23.83
N ALA A 146 -1.12 -7.63 23.02
CA ALA A 146 -2.54 -7.37 23.10
C ALA A 146 -3.25 -8.64 23.56
N ARG A 147 -4.14 -8.54 24.56
CA ARG A 147 -4.90 -9.65 25.12
C ARG A 147 -6.36 -9.29 25.29
N ALA A 148 -7.23 -10.21 24.92
CA ALA A 148 -8.65 -10.11 25.19
C ALA A 148 -9.24 -11.52 25.35
N LYS A 149 -10.04 -11.73 26.38
CA LYS A 149 -10.81 -12.99 26.50
C LYS A 149 -11.75 -13.16 25.30
N LYS A 150 -12.38 -12.07 24.87
CA LYS A 150 -13.19 -11.95 23.67
C LYS A 150 -13.27 -10.47 23.30
N LEU A 151 -13.04 -10.12 22.04
CA LEU A 151 -13.24 -8.78 21.54
C LEU A 151 -14.73 -8.43 21.51
N LYS A 152 -15.05 -7.16 21.73
CA LYS A 152 -16.41 -6.62 21.71
C LYS A 152 -16.52 -5.49 20.71
N GLY A 153 -17.62 -5.44 19.98
CA GLY A 153 -17.91 -4.37 19.05
C GLY A 153 -17.89 -3.00 19.71
N ALA A 154 -17.37 -2.00 19.00
CA ALA A 154 -17.16 -0.65 19.53
C ALA A 154 -17.34 0.43 18.45
N GLN A 155 -17.45 1.69 18.89
CA GLN A 155 -17.33 2.85 18.02
C GLN A 155 -15.88 3.33 17.99
N ILE A 156 -15.28 3.33 16.80
CA ILE A 156 -13.88 3.69 16.56
C ILE A 156 -13.85 4.83 15.54
N HIS A 157 -13.12 5.88 15.87
CA HIS A 157 -12.92 7.03 15.00
C HIS A 157 -11.42 7.25 14.79
N PHE A 158 -11.03 7.49 13.54
CA PHE A 158 -9.66 7.93 13.23
C PHE A 158 -9.66 9.42 12.92
N ASP A 159 -8.82 10.20 13.61
CA ASP A 159 -8.67 11.64 13.33
C ASP A 159 -8.14 11.86 11.91
N ILE A 160 -7.28 10.96 11.44
CA ILE A 160 -6.74 10.92 10.08
C ILE A 160 -6.95 9.51 9.52
N PRO A 161 -7.42 9.35 8.27
CA PRO A 161 -7.56 8.04 7.65
C PRO A 161 -6.25 7.26 7.68
N SER A 162 -6.28 6.05 8.20
CA SER A 162 -5.11 5.19 8.31
C SER A 162 -5.39 3.83 7.69
N VAL A 163 -4.74 3.55 6.57
CA VAL A 163 -4.82 2.24 5.88
C VAL A 163 -4.50 1.09 6.82
N GLY A 164 -3.36 1.20 7.52
CA GLY A 164 -2.89 0.16 8.42
C GLY A 164 -3.85 -0.11 9.58
N ALA A 165 -4.30 0.95 10.25
CA ALA A 165 -5.23 0.83 11.36
C ALA A 165 -6.60 0.32 10.90
N THR A 166 -7.13 0.84 9.77
CA THR A 166 -8.40 0.36 9.20
C THR A 166 -8.34 -1.14 8.93
N ALA A 167 -7.31 -1.64 8.24
CA ALA A 167 -7.17 -3.07 7.95
C ALA A 167 -7.08 -3.92 9.20
N ASN A 168 -6.25 -3.51 10.16
CA ASN A 168 -6.04 -4.28 11.41
C ASN A 168 -7.29 -4.34 12.28
N ILE A 169 -7.95 -3.18 12.48
CA ILE A 169 -9.17 -3.11 13.28
C ILE A 169 -10.32 -3.84 12.58
N LEU A 170 -10.41 -3.73 11.26
CA LEU A 170 -11.39 -4.48 10.47
C LEU A 170 -11.23 -5.99 10.68
N MET A 171 -10.00 -6.52 10.53
CA MET A 171 -9.72 -7.95 10.73
C MET A 171 -9.97 -8.41 12.17
N ALA A 172 -9.71 -7.58 13.19
CA ALA A 172 -10.06 -7.91 14.57
C ALA A 172 -11.58 -7.91 14.79
N SER A 173 -12.29 -6.96 14.18
CA SER A 173 -13.72 -6.73 14.40
C SER A 173 -14.62 -7.82 13.81
N VAL A 174 -14.18 -8.50 12.72
CA VAL A 174 -15.01 -9.54 12.09
C VAL A 174 -15.27 -10.75 12.98
N LEU A 175 -14.44 -10.97 14.01
CA LEU A 175 -14.62 -12.03 15.01
C LEU A 175 -15.02 -11.49 16.40
N ALA A 176 -15.27 -10.18 16.55
CA ALA A 176 -15.69 -9.57 17.81
C ALA A 176 -17.19 -9.81 18.08
N GLU A 177 -17.59 -9.85 19.34
CA GLU A 177 -19.01 -9.93 19.73
C GLU A 177 -19.72 -8.60 19.49
N GLY A 178 -20.83 -8.60 18.75
CA GLY A 178 -21.66 -7.43 18.51
C GLY A 178 -21.23 -6.62 17.30
N LYS A 179 -21.56 -5.32 17.30
CA LYS A 179 -21.37 -4.43 16.16
C LYS A 179 -20.23 -3.45 16.40
N THR A 180 -19.31 -3.37 15.44
CA THR A 180 -18.27 -2.32 15.37
C THR A 180 -18.63 -1.31 14.32
N GLN A 181 -18.45 -0.02 14.63
CA GLN A 181 -18.51 1.08 13.67
C GLN A 181 -17.13 1.72 13.59
N ILE A 182 -16.56 1.80 12.38
CA ILE A 182 -15.30 2.49 12.11
C ILE A 182 -15.64 3.73 11.28
N THR A 183 -15.34 4.92 11.79
CA THR A 183 -15.55 6.20 11.10
C THR A 183 -14.22 6.83 10.73
N ASN A 184 -14.22 7.57 9.61
CA ASN A 184 -13.02 8.07 8.94
C ASN A 184 -12.04 6.95 8.56
N ALA A 185 -12.60 5.79 8.18
CA ALA A 185 -11.85 4.65 7.66
C ALA A 185 -11.15 5.00 6.34
N ALA A 186 -10.03 4.35 6.06
CA ALA A 186 -9.37 4.41 4.76
C ALA A 186 -10.27 3.76 3.69
N ILE A 187 -10.28 4.35 2.48
CA ILE A 187 -11.14 3.93 1.35
C ILE A 187 -10.32 3.51 0.11
N GLU A 188 -9.03 3.31 0.27
CA GLU A 188 -8.14 2.86 -0.79
C GLU A 188 -8.62 1.53 -1.40
N PRO A 189 -8.38 1.28 -2.69
CA PRO A 189 -8.85 0.07 -3.40
C PRO A 189 -8.51 -1.24 -2.68
N HIS A 190 -7.35 -1.31 -2.02
CA HIS A 190 -6.94 -2.50 -1.28
C HIS A 190 -7.69 -2.69 0.06
N ILE A 191 -8.22 -1.63 0.68
CA ILE A 191 -9.14 -1.74 1.81
C ILE A 191 -10.51 -2.21 1.34
N VAL A 192 -10.97 -1.68 0.19
CA VAL A 192 -12.22 -2.14 -0.45
C VAL A 192 -12.12 -3.63 -0.79
N GLN A 193 -10.99 -4.09 -1.35
CA GLN A 193 -10.76 -5.50 -1.61
C GLN A 193 -10.78 -6.34 -0.33
N LEU A 194 -10.08 -5.90 0.71
CA LEU A 194 -10.08 -6.61 2.00
C LEU A 194 -11.49 -6.77 2.55
N CYS A 195 -12.33 -5.72 2.53
CA CYS A 195 -13.72 -5.81 2.97
C CYS A 195 -14.53 -6.83 2.16
N LYS A 196 -14.39 -6.82 0.82
CA LYS A 196 -15.08 -7.76 -0.07
C LYS A 196 -14.68 -9.20 0.22
N VAL A 197 -13.37 -9.46 0.33
CA VAL A 197 -12.84 -10.79 0.63
C VAL A 197 -13.30 -11.28 2.01
N LEU A 198 -13.26 -10.43 3.02
CA LEU A 198 -13.79 -10.81 4.35
C LEU A 198 -15.28 -11.14 4.30
N ASN A 199 -16.08 -10.42 3.51
CA ASN A 199 -17.48 -10.75 3.29
C ASN A 199 -17.66 -12.10 2.56
N GLU A 200 -16.84 -12.40 1.56
CA GLU A 200 -16.80 -13.70 0.87
C GLU A 200 -16.39 -14.83 1.82
N MET A 201 -15.54 -14.55 2.81
CA MET A 201 -15.20 -15.48 3.90
C MET A 201 -16.33 -15.69 4.89
N GLY A 202 -17.41 -14.90 4.84
CA GLY A 202 -18.59 -15.00 5.72
C GLY A 202 -18.71 -13.89 6.77
N ALA A 203 -17.90 -12.84 6.70
CA ALA A 203 -18.11 -11.65 7.53
C ALA A 203 -19.32 -10.84 7.08
N HIS A 204 -19.78 -9.93 7.94
CA HIS A 204 -20.86 -8.99 7.64
C HIS A 204 -20.35 -7.54 7.76
N ILE A 205 -19.80 -7.01 6.66
CA ILE A 205 -19.27 -5.66 6.57
C ILE A 205 -20.13 -4.83 5.61
N GLU A 206 -20.68 -3.73 6.10
CA GLU A 206 -21.45 -2.74 5.35
C GLU A 206 -20.64 -1.44 5.18
N GLY A 207 -21.00 -0.61 4.20
CA GLY A 207 -20.31 0.66 3.93
C GLY A 207 -19.01 0.49 3.14
N VAL A 208 -18.80 -0.65 2.49
CA VAL A 208 -17.60 -0.92 1.69
C VAL A 208 -17.42 0.16 0.62
N GLY A 209 -16.22 0.77 0.58
CA GLY A 209 -15.90 1.89 -0.31
C GLY A 209 -16.30 3.26 0.23
N SER A 210 -16.88 3.33 1.43
CA SER A 210 -17.10 4.58 2.16
C SER A 210 -16.16 4.72 3.36
N ASN A 211 -16.06 5.92 3.90
CA ASN A 211 -15.26 6.20 5.09
C ASN A 211 -15.96 5.81 6.42
N ILE A 212 -17.13 5.15 6.33
CA ILE A 212 -17.84 4.61 7.47
C ILE A 212 -18.11 3.14 7.22
N LEU A 213 -17.52 2.27 8.02
CA LEU A 213 -17.70 0.83 7.96
C LEU A 213 -18.49 0.35 9.18
N PHE A 214 -19.41 -0.55 8.95
CA PHE A 214 -20.11 -1.29 10.00
C PHE A 214 -19.77 -2.77 9.88
N VAL A 215 -19.34 -3.37 10.98
CA VAL A 215 -18.93 -4.77 11.03
C VAL A 215 -19.80 -5.46 12.09
N ASN A 216 -20.60 -6.42 11.68
CA ASN A 216 -21.25 -7.33 12.63
C ASN A 216 -20.35 -8.56 12.77
N GLY A 217 -19.86 -8.79 13.98
CA GLY A 217 -18.96 -9.91 14.23
C GLY A 217 -19.64 -11.25 14.06
N VAL A 218 -18.87 -12.25 13.62
CA VAL A 218 -19.31 -13.63 13.40
C VAL A 218 -18.49 -14.59 14.23
N GLU A 219 -19.03 -15.80 14.48
CA GLU A 219 -18.32 -16.81 15.25
C GLU A 219 -17.22 -17.50 14.45
N LYS A 220 -17.39 -17.63 13.13
CA LYS A 220 -16.50 -18.37 12.25
C LYS A 220 -16.47 -17.78 10.85
N LEU A 221 -15.32 -17.85 10.22
CA LEU A 221 -15.09 -17.52 8.82
C LEU A 221 -14.69 -18.76 8.02
N SER A 222 -14.81 -18.71 6.71
CA SER A 222 -14.31 -19.71 5.76
C SER A 222 -13.01 -19.29 5.12
N PRO A 223 -12.17 -20.23 4.64
CA PRO A 223 -10.98 -19.89 3.87
C PRO A 223 -11.29 -19.07 2.64
N MET A 224 -10.37 -18.16 2.25
CA MET A 224 -10.53 -17.32 1.06
C MET A 224 -9.99 -17.99 -0.20
N LYS A 225 -10.60 -17.59 -1.34
CA LYS A 225 -10.03 -17.75 -2.68
C LYS A 225 -10.16 -16.44 -3.41
N VAL A 226 -9.04 -15.76 -3.70
CA VAL A 226 -9.05 -14.39 -4.23
C VAL A 226 -7.94 -14.17 -5.25
N GLU A 227 -8.19 -13.30 -6.22
CA GLU A 227 -7.16 -12.70 -7.07
C GLU A 227 -6.86 -11.29 -6.56
N THR A 228 -5.57 -10.97 -6.36
CA THR A 228 -5.13 -9.65 -5.92
C THR A 228 -5.41 -8.59 -7.00
N ILE A 229 -5.98 -7.45 -6.61
CA ILE A 229 -6.21 -6.32 -7.52
C ILE A 229 -4.90 -5.82 -8.14
N PRO A 230 -4.95 -5.18 -9.34
CA PRO A 230 -3.77 -4.59 -9.97
C PRO A 230 -3.12 -3.50 -9.12
N ASP A 231 -1.77 -3.43 -9.17
CA ASP A 231 -1.02 -2.39 -8.46
C ASP A 231 -1.14 -1.05 -9.18
N MET A 232 -1.93 -0.13 -8.59
CA MET A 232 -2.11 1.21 -9.13
C MET A 232 -0.82 2.05 -9.09
N ILE A 233 0.13 1.73 -8.23
CA ILE A 233 1.39 2.47 -8.14
C ILE A 233 2.35 2.02 -9.24
N GLU A 234 2.45 0.72 -9.51
CA GLU A 234 3.15 0.20 -10.68
C GLU A 234 2.55 0.78 -11.97
N ALA A 235 1.22 0.71 -12.12
CA ALA A 235 0.53 1.24 -13.28
C ALA A 235 0.78 2.75 -13.45
N GLY A 236 0.63 3.56 -12.40
CA GLY A 236 0.90 5.00 -12.44
C GLY A 236 2.36 5.32 -12.80
N THR A 237 3.32 4.53 -12.33
CA THR A 237 4.74 4.67 -12.67
C THR A 237 4.97 4.45 -14.16
N PHE A 238 4.38 3.39 -14.76
CA PHE A 238 4.48 3.15 -16.20
C PHE A 238 3.75 4.20 -17.04
N LEU A 239 2.60 4.73 -16.58
CA LEU A 239 1.92 5.84 -17.26
C LEU A 239 2.79 7.10 -17.31
N ILE A 240 3.44 7.45 -16.19
CA ILE A 240 4.35 8.60 -16.12
C ILE A 240 5.57 8.38 -17.03
N ALA A 241 6.14 7.17 -17.05
CA ALA A 241 7.24 6.83 -17.94
C ALA A 241 6.83 6.92 -19.42
N GLY A 242 5.66 6.41 -19.78
CA GLY A 242 5.10 6.48 -21.13
C GLY A 242 4.85 7.92 -21.59
N ALA A 243 4.29 8.77 -20.73
CA ALA A 243 4.09 10.18 -21.00
C ALA A 243 5.41 10.92 -21.36
N THR A 244 6.52 10.45 -20.81
CA THR A 244 7.85 11.06 -21.05
C THR A 244 8.56 10.49 -22.28
N LEU A 245 8.51 9.16 -22.45
CA LEU A 245 9.45 8.44 -23.33
C LEU A 245 8.79 7.68 -24.48
N GLY A 246 7.46 7.47 -24.48
CA GLY A 246 6.86 6.76 -25.60
C GLY A 246 5.52 6.08 -25.33
N ASN A 247 5.15 5.18 -26.23
CA ASN A 247 3.83 4.55 -26.28
C ASN A 247 3.81 3.27 -25.47
N ILE A 248 3.16 3.30 -24.31
CA ILE A 248 3.04 2.14 -23.42
C ILE A 248 1.56 1.78 -23.24
N THR A 249 1.25 0.51 -23.43
CA THR A 249 -0.07 -0.06 -23.12
C THR A 249 0.00 -0.89 -21.86
N LEU A 250 -0.72 -0.48 -20.83
CA LEU A 250 -0.92 -1.26 -19.61
C LEU A 250 -2.09 -2.22 -19.79
N LYS A 251 -1.91 -3.48 -19.44
CA LYS A 251 -2.92 -4.54 -19.46
C LYS A 251 -3.20 -5.02 -18.04
N LYS A 252 -4.38 -5.64 -17.84
CA LYS A 252 -4.81 -6.12 -16.52
C LYS A 252 -4.75 -5.04 -15.45
N VAL A 253 -5.15 -3.83 -15.79
CA VAL A 253 -5.22 -2.66 -14.90
C VAL A 253 -6.68 -2.32 -14.63
N ASP A 254 -6.95 -1.75 -13.47
CA ASP A 254 -8.25 -1.14 -13.17
C ASP A 254 -8.12 0.40 -13.27
N PRO A 255 -8.63 1.01 -14.33
CA PRO A 255 -8.52 2.46 -14.53
C PRO A 255 -9.21 3.28 -13.42
N THR A 256 -10.21 2.73 -12.76
CA THR A 256 -10.93 3.42 -11.68
C THR A 256 -10.04 3.72 -10.48
N HIS A 257 -9.00 2.92 -10.27
CA HIS A 257 -8.00 3.15 -9.22
C HIS A 257 -7.01 4.29 -9.56
N LEU A 258 -6.99 4.74 -10.83
CA LEU A 258 -6.02 5.70 -11.38
C LEU A 258 -6.64 7.03 -11.83
N ASN A 259 -7.92 7.27 -11.53
CA ASN A 259 -8.66 8.43 -12.02
C ASN A 259 -7.91 9.76 -11.85
N ILE A 260 -7.31 9.99 -10.67
CA ILE A 260 -6.58 11.26 -10.42
C ILE A 260 -5.28 11.33 -11.22
N VAL A 261 -4.57 10.22 -11.41
CA VAL A 261 -3.32 10.15 -12.18
C VAL A 261 -3.61 10.40 -13.67
N ILE A 262 -4.65 9.75 -14.21
CA ILE A 262 -5.12 9.94 -15.58
C ILE A 262 -5.46 11.42 -15.82
N ARG A 263 -6.29 12.02 -14.97
CA ARG A 263 -6.67 13.44 -15.07
C ARG A 263 -5.47 14.38 -15.00
N LYS A 264 -4.49 14.10 -14.14
CA LYS A 264 -3.27 14.92 -14.05
C LYS A 264 -2.38 14.79 -15.28
N LEU A 265 -2.29 13.61 -15.89
CA LEU A 265 -1.58 13.40 -17.16
C LEU A 265 -2.30 14.12 -18.33
N GLU A 266 -3.64 14.07 -18.38
CA GLU A 266 -4.43 14.84 -19.35
C GLU A 266 -4.22 16.35 -19.19
N GLN A 267 -4.20 16.86 -17.94
CA GLN A 267 -3.87 18.27 -17.67
C GLN A 267 -2.46 18.64 -18.12
N ALA A 268 -1.52 17.70 -18.05
CA ALA A 268 -0.16 17.88 -18.57
C ALA A 268 -0.07 17.80 -20.10
N GLY A 269 -1.20 17.57 -20.79
CA GLY A 269 -1.27 17.51 -22.26
C GLY A 269 -1.04 16.13 -22.83
N CYS A 270 -1.07 15.06 -22.00
CA CYS A 270 -0.91 13.70 -22.49
C CYS A 270 -2.22 13.16 -23.07
N GLU A 271 -2.10 12.39 -24.15
CA GLU A 271 -3.24 11.64 -24.72
C GLU A 271 -3.25 10.22 -24.15
N LEU A 272 -4.37 9.84 -23.55
CA LEU A 272 -4.60 8.51 -23.01
C LEU A 272 -5.80 7.85 -23.67
N VAL A 273 -5.69 6.57 -23.97
CA VAL A 273 -6.82 5.72 -24.38
C VAL A 273 -7.12 4.78 -23.22
N VAL A 274 -8.27 4.96 -22.60
CA VAL A 274 -8.72 4.21 -21.43
C VAL A 274 -9.84 3.25 -21.82
N ASN A 275 -9.63 1.96 -21.56
CA ASN A 275 -10.63 0.90 -21.71
C ASN A 275 -10.85 0.21 -20.36
N ASP A 276 -11.78 -0.72 -20.25
CA ASP A 276 -12.17 -1.37 -18.99
C ASP A 276 -11.01 -1.98 -18.19
N ASN A 277 -10.02 -2.58 -18.90
CA ASN A 277 -8.90 -3.27 -18.27
C ASN A 277 -7.53 -2.93 -18.87
N SER A 278 -7.46 -1.84 -19.64
CA SER A 278 -6.21 -1.37 -20.24
C SER A 278 -6.17 0.15 -20.36
N ILE A 279 -4.95 0.69 -20.28
CA ILE A 279 -4.68 2.11 -20.52
C ILE A 279 -3.50 2.20 -21.45
N THR A 280 -3.64 2.96 -22.53
CA THR A 280 -2.52 3.32 -23.41
C THR A 280 -2.19 4.79 -23.20
N VAL A 281 -0.93 5.10 -22.97
CA VAL A 281 -0.41 6.47 -22.91
C VAL A 281 0.55 6.67 -24.07
N ASN A 282 0.35 7.76 -24.82
CA ASN A 282 1.25 8.19 -25.88
C ASN A 282 2.24 9.23 -25.33
N LYS A 283 3.42 9.30 -25.96
CA LYS A 283 4.41 10.31 -25.63
C LYS A 283 3.81 11.72 -25.75
N CYS A 284 4.03 12.53 -24.75
CA CYS A 284 3.60 13.92 -24.75
C CYS A 284 4.72 14.81 -25.28
N ASP A 285 4.60 15.32 -26.52
CA ASP A 285 5.63 16.17 -27.15
C ASP A 285 5.74 17.56 -26.52
N LYS A 286 4.66 18.05 -25.90
CA LYS A 286 4.59 19.39 -25.27
C LYS A 286 4.04 19.29 -23.85
N LEU A 287 4.81 18.63 -22.99
CA LEU A 287 4.42 18.45 -21.60
C LEU A 287 4.25 19.79 -20.88
N GLN A 288 3.05 20.04 -20.36
CA GLN A 288 2.70 21.24 -19.61
C GLN A 288 2.99 21.06 -18.12
N PRO A 289 3.36 22.14 -17.41
CA PRO A 289 3.53 22.09 -15.97
C PRO A 289 2.16 21.94 -15.29
N VAL A 290 2.10 21.04 -14.30
CA VAL A 290 0.88 20.80 -13.52
C VAL A 290 1.23 20.73 -12.05
N ASP A 291 0.60 21.57 -11.25
CA ASP A 291 0.69 21.52 -9.80
C ASP A 291 0.01 20.26 -9.26
N MET A 292 0.60 19.67 -8.22
CA MET A 292 0.07 18.46 -7.59
C MET A 292 0.23 18.53 -6.07
N THR A 293 -0.83 18.13 -5.39
CA THR A 293 -0.81 17.89 -3.93
C THR A 293 -1.18 16.44 -3.68
N THR A 294 -0.37 15.74 -2.90
CA THR A 294 -0.72 14.38 -2.47
C THR A 294 -1.85 14.45 -1.45
N ASP A 295 -2.71 13.45 -1.46
CA ASP A 295 -3.80 13.32 -0.49
C ASP A 295 -4.17 11.84 -0.32
N VAL A 296 -4.97 11.54 0.72
CA VAL A 296 -5.60 10.23 0.89
C VAL A 296 -6.49 9.90 -0.31
N HIS A 297 -6.68 8.61 -0.58
CA HIS A 297 -7.52 8.20 -1.71
C HIS A 297 -8.94 8.82 -1.60
N PRO A 298 -9.52 9.36 -2.70
CA PRO A 298 -9.08 9.26 -4.11
C PRO A 298 -8.13 10.39 -4.57
N GLY A 299 -7.44 11.07 -3.67
CA GLY A 299 -6.43 12.06 -4.02
C GLY A 299 -5.17 11.44 -4.65
N PHE A 300 -4.22 12.29 -5.03
CA PHE A 300 -2.98 11.84 -5.68
C PHE A 300 -2.09 11.08 -4.67
N PRO A 301 -1.73 9.81 -4.96
CA PRO A 301 -1.00 9.00 -4.00
C PRO A 301 0.44 9.49 -3.80
N THR A 302 0.86 9.63 -2.53
CA THR A 302 2.25 9.99 -2.18
C THR A 302 3.28 9.02 -2.77
N ASP A 303 2.90 7.76 -3.03
CA ASP A 303 3.76 6.75 -3.64
C ASP A 303 4.10 7.04 -5.13
N LEU A 304 3.40 7.97 -5.78
CA LEU A 304 3.69 8.46 -7.14
C LEU A 304 4.28 9.88 -7.16
N GLN A 305 4.51 10.49 -5.99
CA GLN A 305 5.01 11.87 -5.89
C GLN A 305 6.37 12.04 -6.56
N ALA A 306 7.32 11.13 -6.31
CA ALA A 306 8.67 11.23 -6.86
C ALA A 306 8.70 11.09 -8.39
N GLN A 307 7.90 10.17 -8.95
CA GLN A 307 7.73 9.99 -10.39
C GLN A 307 7.13 11.25 -11.03
N TRP A 308 6.16 11.88 -10.33
CA TRP A 308 5.56 13.14 -10.80
C TRP A 308 6.56 14.30 -10.77
N VAL A 309 7.40 14.40 -9.74
CA VAL A 309 8.51 15.39 -9.69
C VAL A 309 9.47 15.20 -10.86
N ALA A 310 9.82 13.95 -11.20
CA ALA A 310 10.67 13.65 -12.34
C ALA A 310 10.03 14.07 -13.68
N LEU A 311 8.72 13.80 -13.88
CA LEU A 311 7.96 14.22 -15.04
C LEU A 311 7.97 15.75 -15.19
N MET A 312 7.66 16.47 -14.10
CA MET A 312 7.62 17.93 -14.12
C MET A 312 8.98 18.57 -14.35
N SER A 313 10.08 17.87 -14.07
CA SER A 313 11.43 18.38 -14.36
C SER A 313 11.72 18.55 -15.86
N VAL A 314 10.96 17.89 -16.72
CA VAL A 314 11.04 17.98 -18.18
C VAL A 314 9.86 18.72 -18.81
N ALA A 315 8.89 19.19 -18.03
CA ALA A 315 7.73 19.97 -18.49
C ALA A 315 8.10 21.41 -18.84
N ASN A 316 7.32 22.04 -19.71
CA ASN A 316 7.55 23.43 -20.17
C ASN A 316 7.01 24.47 -19.19
N GLY A 317 7.69 24.74 -18.09
CA GLY A 317 7.31 25.76 -17.11
C GLY A 317 7.60 25.33 -15.68
N SER A 318 6.92 25.94 -14.73
CA SER A 318 7.12 25.67 -13.31
C SER A 318 5.92 24.97 -12.69
N SER A 319 6.18 24.03 -11.80
CA SER A 319 5.16 23.28 -11.04
C SER A 319 5.46 23.28 -9.56
N HIS A 320 4.42 23.30 -8.74
CA HIS A 320 4.48 23.11 -7.29
C HIS A 320 3.98 21.72 -6.94
N ILE A 321 4.82 20.98 -6.24
CA ILE A 321 4.45 19.64 -5.74
C ILE A 321 4.48 19.67 -4.22
N THR A 322 3.33 19.45 -3.59
CA THR A 322 3.18 19.45 -2.13
C THR A 322 2.85 18.05 -1.64
N ASP A 323 3.60 17.54 -0.64
CA ASP A 323 3.24 16.28 0.02
C ASP A 323 2.59 16.58 1.38
N THR A 324 1.31 16.23 1.52
CA THR A 324 0.54 16.39 2.74
C THR A 324 0.48 15.11 3.59
N ILE A 325 0.94 13.99 3.02
CA ILE A 325 0.93 12.67 3.67
C ILE A 325 2.26 12.43 4.40
N TYR A 326 3.38 12.70 3.70
CA TYR A 326 4.73 12.58 4.26
C TYR A 326 5.52 13.85 3.95
N HIS A 327 5.53 14.79 4.88
CA HIS A 327 6.10 16.13 4.69
C HIS A 327 7.58 16.10 4.29
N ASP A 328 8.34 15.09 4.71
CA ASP A 328 9.78 14.97 4.44
C ASP A 328 10.11 14.02 3.28
N ARG A 329 9.12 13.59 2.47
CA ARG A 329 9.32 12.61 1.40
C ARG A 329 9.93 13.23 0.13
N PHE A 330 11.04 13.95 0.29
CA PHE A 330 11.76 14.59 -0.81
C PHE A 330 13.23 14.16 -0.90
N ALA A 331 13.60 13.03 -0.30
CA ALA A 331 14.97 12.50 -0.33
C ALA A 331 15.48 12.19 -1.75
N HIS A 332 14.60 12.01 -2.73
CA HIS A 332 14.92 11.82 -4.15
C HIS A 332 15.29 13.14 -4.86
N VAL A 333 14.91 14.30 -4.32
CA VAL A 333 15.16 15.61 -4.96
C VAL A 333 16.65 15.92 -5.11
N PRO A 334 17.52 15.74 -4.11
CA PRO A 334 18.96 15.89 -4.30
C PRO A 334 19.51 15.01 -5.43
N GLU A 335 18.97 13.82 -5.62
CA GLU A 335 19.41 12.90 -6.67
C GLU A 335 18.93 13.36 -8.06
N LEU A 336 17.71 13.91 -8.18
CA LEU A 336 17.24 14.55 -9.42
C LEU A 336 18.05 15.80 -9.76
N ILE A 337 18.45 16.60 -8.76
CA ILE A 337 19.35 17.75 -8.97
C ILE A 337 20.72 17.29 -9.50
N ARG A 338 21.25 16.15 -9.04
CA ARG A 338 22.48 15.55 -9.58
C ARG A 338 22.34 15.16 -11.06
N LEU A 339 21.13 14.76 -11.49
CA LEU A 339 20.81 14.51 -12.89
C LEU A 339 20.60 15.81 -13.71
N GLY A 340 20.57 16.97 -13.05
CA GLY A 340 20.45 18.29 -13.69
C GLY A 340 19.08 18.94 -13.60
N ALA A 341 18.16 18.41 -12.77
CA ALA A 341 16.88 19.06 -12.52
C ALA A 341 17.05 20.38 -11.73
N ASP A 342 16.16 21.34 -11.95
CA ASP A 342 16.10 22.61 -11.24
C ASP A 342 14.93 22.57 -10.25
N ILE A 343 15.23 22.20 -9.01
CA ILE A 343 14.22 21.99 -7.96
C ILE A 343 14.64 22.76 -6.69
N SER A 344 13.71 23.49 -6.12
CA SER A 344 13.87 24.16 -4.82
C SER A 344 12.88 23.57 -3.82
N LEU A 345 13.34 23.19 -2.62
CA LEU A 345 12.51 22.68 -1.56
C LEU A 345 12.17 23.77 -0.54
N ASN A 346 10.92 23.83 -0.12
CA ASN A 346 10.46 24.64 1.01
C ASN A 346 9.48 23.80 1.85
N LYS A 347 9.92 23.32 3.01
CA LYS A 347 9.16 22.40 3.87
C LYS A 347 8.69 21.18 3.07
N ASN A 348 7.38 20.98 3.01
CA ASN A 348 6.73 19.88 2.32
C ASN A 348 6.35 20.20 0.84
N MET A 349 7.01 21.17 0.24
CA MET A 349 6.75 21.62 -1.14
C MET A 349 8.04 21.67 -1.96
N ALA A 350 7.99 21.12 -3.16
CA ALA A 350 9.01 21.26 -4.19
C ALA A 350 8.50 22.22 -5.29
N LEU A 351 9.30 23.25 -5.60
CA LEU A 351 9.14 24.08 -6.80
C LEU A 351 10.09 23.56 -7.86
N ILE A 352 9.54 23.10 -8.97
CA ILE A 352 10.26 22.51 -10.10
C ILE A 352 10.20 23.48 -11.26
N ARG A 353 11.36 23.73 -11.92
CA ARG A 353 11.49 24.63 -13.08
C ARG A 353 12.02 23.84 -14.27
N GLY A 354 11.11 23.48 -15.17
CA GLY A 354 11.45 22.83 -16.44
C GLY A 354 11.32 23.76 -17.65
N PRO A 355 11.63 23.28 -18.87
CA PRO A 355 12.21 21.95 -19.12
C PRO A 355 13.71 21.93 -18.85
N LYS A 356 14.20 20.87 -18.25
CA LYS A 356 15.64 20.64 -18.09
C LYS A 356 16.08 19.41 -18.87
N LYS A 357 17.24 19.49 -19.52
CA LYS A 357 17.86 18.32 -20.14
C LYS A 357 18.61 17.56 -19.06
N LEU A 358 18.00 16.51 -18.57
CA LEU A 358 18.63 15.62 -17.58
C LEU A 358 19.79 14.87 -18.21
N LYS A 359 20.81 14.56 -17.40
CA LYS A 359 22.04 13.86 -17.80
C LYS A 359 22.26 12.67 -16.86
N GLY A 360 22.86 11.60 -17.38
CA GLY A 360 23.26 10.48 -16.55
C GLY A 360 24.24 10.88 -15.45
N ALA A 361 24.01 10.41 -14.24
CA ALA A 361 24.87 10.59 -13.08
C ALA A 361 24.80 9.35 -12.18
N GLN A 362 25.75 9.22 -11.26
CA GLN A 362 25.65 8.25 -10.18
C GLN A 362 24.70 8.81 -9.11
N VAL A 363 23.64 8.09 -8.83
CA VAL A 363 22.58 8.47 -7.88
C VAL A 363 22.34 7.36 -6.87
N MET A 364 21.80 7.71 -5.72
CA MET A 364 21.39 6.75 -4.70
C MET A 364 19.89 6.51 -4.75
N SER A 365 19.52 5.26 -4.54
CA SER A 365 18.14 4.85 -4.29
C SER A 365 17.77 5.26 -2.85
N THR A 366 17.04 6.35 -2.71
CA THR A 366 16.76 6.99 -1.41
C THR A 366 15.31 6.81 -0.94
N ASP A 367 14.44 6.35 -1.82
CA ASP A 367 13.01 6.13 -1.56
C ASP A 367 12.60 4.73 -2.01
N ILE A 368 11.73 4.07 -1.24
CA ILE A 368 11.21 2.71 -1.54
C ILE A 368 10.32 2.64 -2.78
N ARG A 369 9.96 3.78 -3.38
CA ARG A 369 9.13 3.88 -4.59
C ARG A 369 9.79 4.71 -5.69
N ALA A 370 10.73 5.59 -5.36
CA ALA A 370 11.46 6.42 -6.33
C ALA A 370 12.75 5.75 -6.84
N SER A 371 13.01 4.54 -6.42
CA SER A 371 14.23 3.81 -6.70
C SER A 371 14.06 2.82 -7.83
#